data_a18c7b6b7274409da32fd50ca30b8154
#
_entry.id   a18c7b6b7274409da32fd50ca30b8154
#
_cell.length_a   1.000
_cell.length_b   1.000
_cell.length_c   1.000
_cell.angle_alpha   90.00
_cell.angle_beta   90.00
_cell.angle_gamma   90.00
#
_symmetry.space_group_name_H-M   'P 1'
#
loop_
_entity.id
_entity.type
_entity.pdbx_description
1 polymer ?
#
loop_
_entity_poly.entity_id
_entity_poly.type
_entity_poly.pdbx_seq_one_letter_code
_entity_poly.pdbx_strand_id
1 'polypeptide(L)'
;TVAVNLGNQITASFLTLELKSDSLIGILGHECGHYRYTDSALRKRYAEHMLNGSWYPKEPVPENAQEKEALDAMNVHFERKDKAILSIFLQTASYLSNLLNDMYIEEKMCALFPGSIRRGILMNRDRNVEWLPTLREMLETEKDRLSILMNLCAQYALSSRVNAWDGADYELIDTLKLLMPVIDEAGKAADDMERYLATNHILLMIWKYFAEIIDEIEKNSTENEEQKPEQEEREGQK
;
A
#
# COMPACT_ATOMS: atom_id res chain seq x y z
N THR A 1 8.34 18.11 14.99
CA THR A 1 7.22 19.06 14.84
C THR A 1 6.10 18.34 14.12
N VAL A 2 4.91 18.33 14.69
CA VAL A 2 3.67 17.86 14.04
C VAL A 2 3.00 19.06 13.38
N ALA A 3 2.64 18.94 12.11
CA ALA A 3 1.94 19.98 11.36
C ALA A 3 0.63 19.42 10.79
N VAL A 4 -0.46 20.14 10.98
CA VAL A 4 -1.79 19.78 10.47
C VAL A 4 -2.22 20.79 9.42
N ASN A 5 -2.57 20.32 8.23
CA ASN A 5 -3.14 21.16 7.19
C ASN A 5 -4.62 21.45 7.48
N LEU A 6 -4.91 22.68 7.89
CA LEU A 6 -6.27 23.13 8.20
C LEU A 6 -7.20 23.15 6.97
N GLY A 7 -6.64 23.25 5.77
CA GLY A 7 -7.37 23.25 4.50
C GLY A 7 -7.47 21.87 3.84
N ASN A 8 -7.24 20.77 4.56
CA ASN A 8 -7.34 19.44 3.98
C ASN A 8 -8.78 19.12 3.54
N GLN A 9 -8.90 18.28 2.49
CA GLN A 9 -10.19 18.00 1.86
C GLN A 9 -11.16 17.27 2.78
N ILE A 10 -10.67 16.37 3.66
CA ILE A 10 -11.51 15.62 4.60
C ILE A 10 -12.21 16.58 5.55
N THR A 11 -11.45 17.44 6.24
CA THR A 11 -12.02 18.46 7.15
C THR A 11 -12.95 19.41 6.40
N ALA A 12 -12.58 19.84 5.20
CA ALA A 12 -13.39 20.73 4.39
C ALA A 12 -14.78 20.14 4.04
N SER A 13 -14.89 18.82 3.91
CA SER A 13 -16.12 18.10 3.56
C SER A 13 -17.18 18.10 4.65
N PHE A 14 -16.84 18.37 5.90
CA PHE A 14 -17.80 18.44 6.98
C PHE A 14 -18.55 19.77 7.00
N LEU A 15 -19.85 19.72 7.30
CA LEU A 15 -20.74 20.90 7.15
C LEU A 15 -20.65 21.89 8.30
N THR A 16 -20.41 21.42 9.55
CA THR A 16 -20.42 22.26 10.73
C THR A 16 -19.02 22.54 11.27
N LEU A 17 -18.87 23.66 11.98
CA LEU A 17 -17.60 24.00 12.63
C LEU A 17 -17.21 22.97 13.69
N GLU A 18 -18.16 22.37 14.37
CA GLU A 18 -17.93 21.33 15.36
C GLU A 18 -17.33 20.09 14.73
N LEU A 19 -17.94 19.58 13.64
CA LEU A 19 -17.41 18.42 12.90
C LEU A 19 -16.03 18.70 12.28
N LYS A 20 -15.81 19.93 11.78
CA LYS A 20 -14.48 20.34 11.27
C LYS A 20 -13.45 20.35 12.40
N SER A 21 -13.82 20.84 13.59
CA SER A 21 -12.94 20.83 14.76
C SER A 21 -12.60 19.39 15.18
N ASP A 22 -13.59 18.51 15.26
CA ASP A 22 -13.37 17.10 15.57
C ASP A 22 -12.47 16.41 14.53
N SER A 23 -12.69 16.69 13.24
CA SER A 23 -11.84 16.20 12.15
C SER A 23 -10.38 16.62 12.34
N LEU A 24 -10.12 17.90 12.60
CA LEU A 24 -8.78 18.42 12.85
C LEU A 24 -8.12 17.79 14.08
N ILE A 25 -8.89 17.60 15.16
CA ILE A 25 -8.42 16.93 16.38
C ILE A 25 -8.08 15.47 16.07
N GLY A 26 -8.88 14.81 15.23
CA GLY A 26 -8.61 13.44 14.76
C GLY A 26 -7.32 13.34 13.95
N ILE A 27 -7.10 14.24 12.99
CA ILE A 27 -5.88 14.32 12.21
C ILE A 27 -4.67 14.58 13.13
N LEU A 28 -4.78 15.54 14.05
CA LEU A 28 -3.72 15.78 15.01
C LEU A 28 -3.41 14.54 15.85
N GLY A 29 -4.45 13.82 16.29
CA GLY A 29 -4.30 12.58 17.03
C GLY A 29 -3.57 11.52 16.23
N HIS A 30 -3.91 11.34 14.95
CA HIS A 30 -3.23 10.43 14.02
C HIS A 30 -1.74 10.78 13.87
N GLU A 31 -1.42 12.04 13.58
CA GLU A 31 -0.03 12.50 13.43
C GLU A 31 0.78 12.36 14.74
N CYS A 32 0.15 12.62 15.90
CA CYS A 32 0.77 12.35 17.20
C CYS A 32 1.01 10.85 17.41
N GLY A 33 0.14 10.00 16.88
CA GLY A 33 0.31 8.54 16.86
C GLY A 33 1.57 8.14 16.11
N HIS A 34 1.78 8.65 14.90
CA HIS A 34 3.02 8.43 14.15
C HIS A 34 4.26 8.90 14.92
N TYR A 35 4.22 10.11 15.46
CA TYR A 35 5.35 10.63 16.24
C TYR A 35 5.72 9.74 17.42
N ARG A 36 4.73 9.11 18.05
CA ARG A 36 4.92 8.31 19.26
C ARG A 36 5.25 6.84 19.01
N TYR A 37 4.71 6.26 17.95
CA TYR A 37 4.66 4.82 17.75
C TYR A 37 5.27 4.35 16.42
N THR A 38 5.78 5.23 15.57
CA THR A 38 6.41 4.85 14.32
C THR A 38 7.93 5.02 14.40
N ASP A 39 8.67 3.96 14.10
CA ASP A 39 10.13 4.03 13.95
C ASP A 39 10.50 4.52 12.53
N SER A 40 10.73 5.83 12.42
CA SER A 40 11.12 6.44 11.14
C SER A 40 12.49 5.98 10.63
N ALA A 41 13.40 5.56 11.54
CA ALA A 41 14.70 5.03 11.14
C ALA A 41 14.57 3.65 10.52
N LEU A 42 13.67 2.81 11.06
CA LEU A 42 13.33 1.51 10.50
C LEU A 42 12.70 1.66 9.11
N ARG A 43 11.74 2.59 8.95
CA ARG A 43 11.11 2.91 7.67
C ARG A 43 12.15 3.28 6.60
N LYS A 44 13.10 4.14 6.96
CA LYS A 44 14.17 4.53 6.03
C LYS A 44 15.05 3.35 5.63
N ARG A 45 15.46 2.52 6.60
CA ARG A 45 16.26 1.30 6.32
C ARG A 45 15.51 0.34 5.43
N TYR A 46 14.23 0.12 5.68
CA TYR A 46 13.39 -0.73 4.85
C TYR A 46 13.41 -0.28 3.39
N ALA A 47 13.17 1.02 3.15
CA ALA A 47 13.18 1.58 1.80
C ALA A 47 14.57 1.47 1.14
N GLU A 48 15.65 1.75 1.88
CA GLU A 48 17.02 1.64 1.38
C GLU A 48 17.36 0.18 0.98
N HIS A 49 16.98 -0.80 1.80
CA HIS A 49 17.20 -2.21 1.48
C HIS A 49 16.41 -2.63 0.24
N MET A 50 15.13 -2.33 0.16
CA MET A 50 14.28 -2.67 -0.98
C MET A 50 14.85 -2.10 -2.29
N LEU A 51 15.25 -0.81 -2.31
CA LEU A 51 15.86 -0.17 -3.50
C LEU A 51 17.23 -0.75 -3.86
N ASN A 52 17.97 -1.31 -2.90
CA ASN A 52 19.23 -1.97 -3.15
C ASN A 52 19.10 -3.45 -3.54
N GLY A 53 17.87 -3.96 -3.65
CA GLY A 53 17.60 -5.35 -4.00
C GLY A 53 17.90 -6.30 -2.85
N SER A 54 17.41 -6.00 -1.65
CA SER A 54 17.56 -6.88 -0.50
C SER A 54 16.34 -6.78 0.43
N TRP A 55 16.03 -7.89 1.06
CA TRP A 55 14.99 -7.96 2.07
C TRP A 55 15.41 -7.30 3.39
N TYR A 56 14.47 -6.67 4.05
CA TYR A 56 14.63 -6.14 5.40
C TYR A 56 13.28 -6.22 6.14
N PRO A 57 13.25 -6.58 7.42
CA PRO A 57 14.35 -6.94 8.34
C PRO A 57 15.06 -8.25 7.99
N LYS A 58 14.38 -9.17 7.33
CA LYS A 58 14.89 -10.44 6.81
C LYS A 58 14.05 -10.91 5.62
N GLU A 59 14.58 -11.86 4.87
CA GLU A 59 13.85 -12.56 3.82
C GLU A 59 12.59 -13.23 4.40
N PRO A 60 11.42 -13.10 3.73
CA PRO A 60 10.20 -13.77 4.15
C PRO A 60 10.33 -15.27 3.99
N VAL A 61 9.63 -16.03 4.84
CA VAL A 61 9.58 -17.49 4.76
C VAL A 61 8.32 -17.89 4.00
N PRO A 62 8.43 -18.50 2.81
CA PRO A 62 7.26 -18.91 2.05
C PRO A 62 6.52 -20.06 2.76
N GLU A 63 5.21 -20.01 2.79
CA GLU A 63 4.35 -21.00 3.45
C GLU A 63 3.89 -22.11 2.47
N ASN A 64 4.00 -21.88 1.17
CA ASN A 64 3.56 -22.79 0.12
C ASN A 64 4.44 -22.68 -1.14
N ALA A 65 4.18 -23.55 -2.12
CA ALA A 65 4.95 -23.59 -3.35
C ALA A 65 4.83 -22.30 -4.20
N GLN A 66 3.64 -21.68 -4.23
CA GLN A 66 3.42 -20.44 -4.97
C GLN A 66 4.21 -19.28 -4.38
N GLU A 67 4.25 -19.16 -3.07
CA GLU A 67 5.06 -18.15 -2.37
C GLU A 67 6.56 -18.41 -2.55
N LYS A 68 6.97 -19.69 -2.64
CA LYS A 68 8.36 -20.03 -2.95
C LYS A 68 8.76 -19.57 -4.34
N GLU A 69 7.91 -19.80 -5.35
CA GLU A 69 8.12 -19.30 -6.71
C GLU A 69 8.15 -17.75 -6.73
N ALA A 70 7.26 -17.11 -5.99
CA ALA A 70 7.24 -15.66 -5.83
C ALA A 70 8.54 -15.11 -5.24
N LEU A 71 9.03 -15.73 -4.16
CA LEU A 71 10.28 -15.36 -3.52
C LEU A 71 11.47 -15.49 -4.47
N ASP A 72 11.56 -16.61 -5.17
CA ASP A 72 12.65 -16.86 -6.12
C ASP A 72 12.61 -15.85 -7.28
N ALA A 73 11.43 -15.54 -7.81
CA ALA A 73 11.26 -14.54 -8.86
C ALA A 73 11.61 -13.12 -8.37
N MET A 74 11.16 -12.71 -7.19
CA MET A 74 11.53 -11.41 -6.62
C MET A 74 13.04 -11.31 -6.38
N ASN A 75 13.68 -12.36 -5.91
CA ASN A 75 15.12 -12.40 -5.70
C ASN A 75 15.91 -12.24 -7.02
N VAL A 76 15.42 -12.77 -8.15
CA VAL A 76 16.01 -12.51 -9.46
C VAL A 76 16.03 -11.02 -9.81
N HIS A 77 14.92 -10.29 -9.55
CA HIS A 77 14.87 -8.84 -9.77
C HIS A 77 15.76 -8.06 -8.78
N PHE A 78 15.89 -8.54 -7.55
CA PHE A 78 16.81 -7.98 -6.56
C PHE A 78 18.27 -8.12 -7.02
N GLU A 79 18.68 -9.31 -7.51
CA GLU A 79 20.03 -9.55 -8.01
C GLU A 79 20.35 -8.70 -9.24
N ARG A 80 19.38 -8.55 -10.16
CA ARG A 80 19.51 -7.71 -11.37
C ARG A 80 19.54 -6.21 -11.06
N LYS A 81 19.05 -5.82 -9.88
CA LYS A 81 18.88 -4.42 -9.47
C LYS A 81 18.05 -3.60 -10.48
N ASP A 82 16.97 -4.21 -10.95
CA ASP A 82 16.06 -3.58 -11.88
C ASP A 82 15.29 -2.45 -11.20
N LYS A 83 15.76 -1.22 -11.42
CA LYS A 83 15.25 -0.03 -10.72
C LYS A 83 13.76 0.20 -10.93
N ALA A 84 13.22 -0.11 -12.11
CA ALA A 84 11.81 0.09 -12.39
C ALA A 84 10.97 -0.88 -11.53
N ILE A 85 11.33 -2.16 -11.53
CA ILE A 85 10.62 -3.20 -10.77
C ILE A 85 10.81 -3.00 -9.26
N LEU A 86 12.05 -2.69 -8.82
CA LEU A 86 12.30 -2.39 -7.40
C LEU A 86 11.52 -1.18 -6.90
N SER A 87 11.28 -0.18 -7.76
CA SER A 87 10.43 0.96 -7.42
C SER A 87 8.97 0.55 -7.20
N ILE A 88 8.44 -0.37 -8.02
CA ILE A 88 7.07 -0.90 -7.87
C ILE A 88 6.95 -1.70 -6.56
N PHE A 89 7.93 -2.57 -6.27
CA PHE A 89 7.96 -3.30 -5.01
C PHE A 89 7.98 -2.35 -3.81
N LEU A 90 8.85 -1.34 -3.84
CA LEU A 90 8.94 -0.36 -2.76
C LEU A 90 7.65 0.46 -2.61
N GLN A 91 7.03 0.91 -3.70
CA GLN A 91 5.78 1.67 -3.64
C GLN A 91 4.67 0.85 -2.99
N THR A 92 4.49 -0.40 -3.42
CA THR A 92 3.49 -1.31 -2.85
C THR A 92 3.80 -1.64 -1.39
N ALA A 93 5.05 -1.96 -1.07
CA ALA A 93 5.48 -2.25 0.29
C ALA A 93 5.32 -1.04 1.22
N SER A 94 5.65 0.16 0.73
CA SER A 94 5.48 1.41 1.50
C SER A 94 4.01 1.70 1.76
N TYR A 95 3.14 1.46 0.78
CA TYR A 95 1.70 1.61 0.95
C TYR A 95 1.16 0.65 2.01
N LEU A 96 1.47 -0.64 1.90
CA LEU A 96 1.03 -1.67 2.85
C LEU A 96 1.56 -1.41 4.25
N SER A 97 2.86 -1.16 4.40
CA SER A 97 3.47 -0.92 5.72
C SER A 97 2.91 0.33 6.39
N ASN A 98 2.61 1.40 5.61
CA ASN A 98 1.93 2.57 6.14
C ASN A 98 0.52 2.24 6.61
N LEU A 99 -0.25 1.48 5.80
CA LEU A 99 -1.60 1.06 6.15
C LEU A 99 -1.64 0.24 7.45
N LEU A 100 -0.73 -0.73 7.61
CA LEU A 100 -0.61 -1.54 8.82
C LEU A 100 -0.21 -0.68 10.03
N ASN A 101 0.67 0.29 9.82
CA ASN A 101 1.06 1.22 10.86
C ASN A 101 -0.08 2.14 11.27
N ASP A 102 -0.87 2.64 10.32
CA ASP A 102 -2.05 3.48 10.58
C ASP A 102 -3.09 2.73 11.41
N MET A 103 -3.34 1.45 11.09
CA MET A 103 -4.22 0.60 11.92
C MET A 103 -3.76 0.57 13.37
N TYR A 104 -2.48 0.31 13.60
CA TYR A 104 -1.89 0.20 14.93
C TYR A 104 -1.94 1.52 15.70
N ILE A 105 -1.44 2.61 15.10
CA ILE A 105 -1.36 3.91 15.79
C ILE A 105 -2.75 4.46 16.12
N GLU A 106 -3.72 4.31 15.21
CA GLU A 106 -5.07 4.79 15.43
C GLU A 106 -5.78 3.99 16.53
N GLU A 107 -5.59 2.67 16.58
CA GLU A 107 -6.10 1.86 17.69
C GLU A 107 -5.53 2.33 19.03
N LYS A 108 -4.21 2.56 19.11
CA LYS A 108 -3.56 3.08 20.33
C LYS A 108 -4.06 4.47 20.72
N MET A 109 -4.17 5.37 19.76
CA MET A 109 -4.65 6.73 20.02
C MET A 109 -6.12 6.75 20.45
N CYS A 110 -6.97 5.94 19.83
CA CYS A 110 -8.36 5.78 20.21
C CYS A 110 -8.53 5.18 21.62
N ALA A 111 -7.67 4.24 22.01
CA ALA A 111 -7.69 3.65 23.35
C ALA A 111 -7.22 4.64 24.43
N LEU A 112 -6.15 5.39 24.15
CA LEU A 112 -5.59 6.37 25.09
C LEU A 112 -6.46 7.62 25.24
N PHE A 113 -7.14 8.04 24.18
CA PHE A 113 -7.91 9.27 24.13
C PHE A 113 -9.34 9.00 23.61
N PRO A 114 -10.20 8.39 24.43
CA PRO A 114 -11.54 7.93 24.01
C PRO A 114 -12.54 9.07 23.72
N GLY A 115 -12.15 10.32 23.92
CA GLY A 115 -12.96 11.52 23.66
C GLY A 115 -12.87 12.01 22.21
N SER A 116 -12.54 13.31 22.06
CA SER A 116 -12.53 13.99 20.74
C SER A 116 -11.53 13.42 19.76
N ILE A 117 -10.36 12.93 20.21
CA ILE A 117 -9.38 12.30 19.32
C ILE A 117 -9.98 11.03 18.68
N ARG A 118 -10.51 10.13 19.49
CA ARG A 118 -11.17 8.92 18.97
C ARG A 118 -12.32 9.27 18.02
N ARG A 119 -13.20 10.20 18.41
CA ARG A 119 -14.33 10.62 17.57
C ARG A 119 -13.83 11.16 16.23
N GLY A 120 -12.82 12.03 16.25
CA GLY A 120 -12.26 12.62 15.05
C GLY A 120 -11.55 11.61 14.15
N ILE A 121 -10.74 10.69 14.70
CA ILE A 121 -10.10 9.61 13.94
C ILE A 121 -11.15 8.75 13.23
N LEU A 122 -12.16 8.25 13.96
CA LEU A 122 -13.19 7.37 13.38
C LEU A 122 -14.01 8.11 12.32
N MET A 123 -14.39 9.36 12.59
CA MET A 123 -15.15 10.18 11.63
C MET A 123 -14.35 10.45 10.34
N ASN A 124 -13.05 10.73 10.46
CA ASN A 124 -12.18 10.92 9.28
C ASN A 124 -11.99 9.62 8.50
N ARG A 125 -11.86 8.49 9.19
CA ARG A 125 -11.76 7.15 8.62
C ARG A 125 -13.03 6.81 7.81
N ASP A 126 -14.21 7.02 8.39
CA ASP A 126 -15.48 6.81 7.69
C ASP A 126 -15.59 7.68 6.44
N ARG A 127 -15.21 8.96 6.53
CA ARG A 127 -15.20 9.88 5.40
C ARG A 127 -14.22 9.46 4.30
N ASN A 128 -13.02 9.02 4.67
CA ASN A 128 -12.05 8.48 3.71
C ASN A 128 -12.62 7.29 2.95
N VAL A 129 -13.24 6.34 3.65
CA VAL A 129 -13.83 5.15 3.02
C VAL A 129 -14.96 5.51 2.08
N GLU A 130 -15.81 6.48 2.44
CA GLU A 130 -16.89 6.97 1.56
C GLU A 130 -16.37 7.51 0.21
N TRP A 131 -15.14 8.02 0.18
CA TRP A 131 -14.53 8.56 -1.03
C TRP A 131 -13.75 7.54 -1.85
N LEU A 132 -13.48 6.38 -1.29
CA LEU A 132 -12.82 5.32 -2.03
C LEU A 132 -13.79 4.71 -3.06
N PRO A 133 -13.32 4.44 -4.28
CA PRO A 133 -14.17 3.91 -5.34
C PRO A 133 -14.70 2.52 -4.97
N THR A 134 -15.84 2.16 -5.52
CA THR A 134 -16.36 0.81 -5.44
C THR A 134 -15.53 -0.15 -6.29
N LEU A 135 -15.59 -1.46 -6.00
CA LEU A 135 -14.92 -2.46 -6.82
C LEU A 135 -15.35 -2.37 -8.29
N ARG A 136 -16.64 -2.16 -8.55
CA ARG A 136 -17.17 -2.00 -9.92
C ARG A 136 -16.55 -0.80 -10.65
N GLU A 137 -16.52 0.37 -10.02
CA GLU A 137 -15.90 1.57 -10.60
C GLU A 137 -14.41 1.35 -10.90
N MET A 138 -13.69 0.64 -10.03
CA MET A 138 -12.29 0.31 -10.28
C MET A 138 -12.10 -0.62 -11.47
N LEU A 139 -12.94 -1.64 -11.61
CA LEU A 139 -12.89 -2.58 -12.74
C LEU A 139 -13.26 -1.91 -14.06
N GLU A 140 -14.20 -0.95 -14.06
CA GLU A 140 -14.64 -0.20 -15.25
C GLU A 140 -13.60 0.83 -15.72
N THR A 141 -12.70 1.29 -14.83
CA THR A 141 -11.69 2.33 -15.16
C THR A 141 -10.37 1.75 -15.68
N GLU A 142 -10.29 0.47 -16.01
CA GLU A 142 -9.10 -0.19 -16.55
C GLU A 142 -7.84 -0.02 -15.71
N LYS A 143 -8.00 0.12 -14.40
CA LYS A 143 -6.86 0.16 -13.48
C LYS A 143 -6.18 -1.19 -13.43
N ASP A 144 -4.85 -1.18 -13.25
CA ASP A 144 -4.12 -2.42 -13.01
C ASP A 144 -4.65 -3.13 -11.75
N ARG A 145 -4.61 -4.46 -11.79
CA ARG A 145 -5.19 -5.31 -10.73
C ARG A 145 -4.50 -5.14 -9.38
N LEU A 146 -3.21 -4.82 -9.38
CA LEU A 146 -2.47 -4.53 -8.15
C LEU A 146 -3.01 -3.27 -7.47
N SER A 147 -3.22 -2.19 -8.22
CA SER A 147 -3.81 -0.94 -7.70
C SER A 147 -5.22 -1.16 -7.15
N ILE A 148 -6.04 -1.98 -7.80
CA ILE A 148 -7.36 -2.35 -7.30
C ILE A 148 -7.24 -3.10 -5.98
N LEU A 149 -6.37 -4.11 -5.91
CA LEU A 149 -6.16 -4.89 -4.69
C LEU A 149 -5.66 -4.01 -3.53
N MET A 150 -4.72 -3.09 -3.78
CA MET A 150 -4.26 -2.16 -2.75
C MET A 150 -5.38 -1.28 -2.22
N ASN A 151 -6.27 -0.82 -3.10
CA ASN A 151 -7.45 -0.06 -2.70
C ASN A 151 -8.42 -0.90 -1.84
N LEU A 152 -8.64 -2.17 -2.21
CA LEU A 152 -9.45 -3.09 -1.41
C LEU A 152 -8.84 -3.35 -0.03
N CYS A 153 -7.51 -3.50 0.04
CA CYS A 153 -6.80 -3.61 1.33
C CYS A 153 -7.01 -2.37 2.21
N ALA A 154 -6.96 -1.16 1.61
CA ALA A 154 -7.22 0.07 2.34
C ALA A 154 -8.67 0.15 2.84
N GLN A 155 -9.66 -0.18 2.00
CA GLN A 155 -11.06 -0.22 2.40
C GLN A 155 -11.26 -1.17 3.58
N TYR A 156 -10.69 -2.37 3.50
CA TYR A 156 -10.76 -3.36 4.58
C TYR A 156 -10.08 -2.87 5.86
N ALA A 157 -8.85 -2.40 5.78
CA ALA A 157 -8.10 -1.93 6.93
C ALA A 157 -8.76 -0.74 7.65
N LEU A 158 -9.37 0.16 6.88
CA LEU A 158 -10.06 1.34 7.42
C LEU A 158 -11.46 1.06 7.96
N SER A 159 -12.21 0.10 7.39
CA SER A 159 -13.63 -0.08 7.72
C SER A 159 -14.08 -1.52 7.93
N SER A 160 -13.18 -2.49 7.77
CA SER A 160 -13.49 -3.93 7.80
C SER A 160 -14.56 -4.35 6.78
N ARG A 161 -14.67 -3.61 5.68
CA ARG A 161 -15.63 -3.85 4.59
C ARG A 161 -15.09 -3.38 3.24
N VAL A 162 -15.74 -3.80 2.16
CA VAL A 162 -15.50 -3.32 0.79
C VAL A 162 -16.72 -2.52 0.34
N ASN A 163 -16.48 -1.34 -0.25
CA ASN A 163 -17.54 -0.43 -0.70
C ASN A 163 -18.40 -1.06 -1.80
N ALA A 164 -19.73 -1.07 -1.56
CA ALA A 164 -20.74 -1.53 -2.51
C ALA A 164 -20.44 -2.88 -3.17
N TRP A 165 -19.74 -3.79 -2.46
CA TRP A 165 -19.58 -5.15 -2.93
C TRP A 165 -20.93 -5.86 -2.85
N ASP A 166 -21.34 -6.41 -3.98
CA ASP A 166 -22.63 -7.10 -4.18
C ASP A 166 -22.63 -8.57 -3.78
N GLY A 167 -21.49 -9.06 -3.21
CA GLY A 167 -21.31 -10.45 -2.85
C GLY A 167 -20.90 -11.36 -4.00
N ALA A 168 -20.69 -10.83 -5.21
CA ALA A 168 -20.21 -11.62 -6.34
C ALA A 168 -18.77 -12.10 -6.12
N ASP A 169 -18.47 -13.27 -6.68
CA ASP A 169 -17.13 -13.86 -6.61
C ASP A 169 -16.20 -13.16 -7.61
N TYR A 170 -15.21 -12.47 -7.06
CA TYR A 170 -14.11 -11.87 -7.81
C TYR A 170 -12.79 -12.40 -7.28
N GLU A 171 -11.87 -12.75 -8.15
CA GLU A 171 -10.54 -13.23 -7.77
C GLU A 171 -9.80 -12.24 -6.84
N LEU A 172 -9.98 -10.94 -7.04
CA LEU A 172 -9.43 -9.89 -6.18
C LEU A 172 -10.00 -9.95 -4.75
N ILE A 173 -11.29 -10.27 -4.62
CA ILE A 173 -11.93 -10.45 -3.31
C ILE A 173 -11.43 -11.72 -2.63
N ASP A 174 -11.22 -12.80 -3.38
CA ASP A 174 -10.66 -14.03 -2.80
C ASP A 174 -9.21 -13.82 -2.35
N THR A 175 -8.43 -13.07 -3.12
CA THR A 175 -7.09 -12.66 -2.68
C THR A 175 -7.17 -11.79 -1.43
N LEU A 176 -8.07 -10.80 -1.37
CA LEU A 176 -8.26 -9.99 -0.16
C LEU A 176 -8.59 -10.87 1.06
N LYS A 177 -9.51 -11.84 0.92
CA LYS A 177 -9.86 -12.78 2.02
C LYS A 177 -8.63 -13.52 2.56
N LEU A 178 -7.69 -13.90 1.69
CA LEU A 178 -6.44 -14.54 2.11
C LEU A 178 -5.52 -13.56 2.85
N LEU A 179 -5.53 -12.29 2.47
CA LEU A 179 -4.72 -11.25 3.12
C LEU A 179 -5.28 -10.78 4.47
N MET A 180 -6.61 -10.83 4.65
CA MET A 180 -7.28 -10.30 5.84
C MET A 180 -6.68 -10.77 7.17
N PRO A 181 -6.41 -12.07 7.41
CA PRO A 181 -5.80 -12.52 8.66
C PRO A 181 -4.42 -11.93 8.91
N VAL A 182 -3.59 -11.81 7.86
CA VAL A 182 -2.24 -11.23 7.95
C VAL A 182 -2.31 -9.73 8.26
N ILE A 183 -3.23 -9.01 7.61
CA ILE A 183 -3.50 -7.58 7.86
C ILE A 183 -3.96 -7.36 9.30
N ASP A 184 -4.91 -8.17 9.78
CA ASP A 184 -5.46 -8.05 11.13
C ASP A 184 -4.44 -8.32 12.23
N GLU A 185 -3.57 -9.32 12.03
CA GLU A 185 -2.51 -9.65 12.97
C GLU A 185 -1.43 -8.56 12.98
N ALA A 186 -0.95 -8.16 11.80
CA ALA A 186 0.07 -7.13 11.65
C ALA A 186 -0.40 -5.75 12.14
N GLY A 187 -1.66 -5.38 11.89
CA GLY A 187 -2.25 -4.13 12.36
C GLY A 187 -2.35 -4.03 13.89
N LYS A 188 -2.23 -5.15 14.62
CA LYS A 188 -2.20 -5.21 16.09
C LYS A 188 -0.77 -5.35 16.65
N ALA A 189 0.20 -5.68 15.81
CA ALA A 189 1.58 -5.92 16.22
C ALA A 189 2.20 -4.66 16.82
N ALA A 190 2.75 -4.77 18.02
CA ALA A 190 3.34 -3.64 18.72
C ALA A 190 4.71 -3.23 18.17
N ASP A 191 5.42 -4.18 17.57
CA ASP A 191 6.73 -3.96 16.97
C ASP A 191 6.59 -3.59 15.49
N ASP A 192 7.18 -2.47 15.08
CA ASP A 192 7.26 -2.04 13.69
C ASP A 192 7.92 -3.11 12.81
N MET A 193 8.89 -3.82 13.35
CA MET A 193 9.60 -4.90 12.67
C MET A 193 8.63 -6.02 12.21
N GLU A 194 7.69 -6.41 13.08
CA GLU A 194 6.68 -7.42 12.76
C GLU A 194 5.77 -6.95 11.62
N ARG A 195 5.41 -5.66 11.58
CA ARG A 195 4.61 -5.10 10.48
C ARG A 195 5.37 -5.12 9.15
N TYR A 196 6.69 -4.88 9.15
CA TYR A 196 7.49 -5.02 7.93
C TYR A 196 7.68 -6.49 7.50
N LEU A 197 7.79 -7.42 8.44
CA LEU A 197 7.80 -8.86 8.12
C LEU A 197 6.50 -9.30 7.49
N ALA A 198 5.36 -8.86 8.02
CA ALA A 198 4.05 -9.12 7.43
C ALA A 198 3.91 -8.47 6.05
N THR A 199 4.42 -7.24 5.87
CA THR A 199 4.46 -6.59 4.56
C THR A 199 5.23 -7.44 3.55
N ASN A 200 6.43 -7.93 3.89
CA ASN A 200 7.22 -8.81 3.03
C ASN A 200 6.47 -10.09 2.67
N HIS A 201 5.76 -10.70 3.61
CA HIS A 201 4.95 -11.89 3.35
C HIS A 201 3.78 -11.57 2.41
N ILE A 202 3.07 -10.45 2.63
CA ILE A 202 2.00 -10.01 1.73
C ILE A 202 2.51 -9.84 0.29
N LEU A 203 3.74 -9.30 0.09
CA LEU A 203 4.30 -9.18 -1.27
C LEU A 203 4.41 -10.54 -1.97
N LEU A 204 4.76 -11.63 -1.27
CA LEU A 204 4.77 -12.98 -1.85
C LEU A 204 3.35 -13.43 -2.23
N MET A 205 2.38 -13.22 -1.33
CA MET A 205 0.99 -13.66 -1.55
C MET A 205 0.34 -12.97 -2.76
N ILE A 206 0.77 -11.75 -3.09
CA ILE A 206 0.23 -10.96 -4.21
C ILE A 206 1.11 -10.98 -5.46
N TRP A 207 2.14 -11.83 -5.50
CA TRP A 207 3.13 -11.89 -6.59
C TRP A 207 2.51 -11.93 -7.99
N LYS A 208 1.41 -12.66 -8.19
CA LYS A 208 0.76 -12.76 -9.50
C LYS A 208 0.41 -11.40 -10.11
N TYR A 209 0.06 -10.42 -9.30
CA TYR A 209 -0.26 -9.06 -9.77
C TYR A 209 0.99 -8.25 -10.11
N PHE A 210 2.11 -8.52 -9.44
CA PHE A 210 3.40 -7.96 -9.85
C PHE A 210 3.84 -8.56 -11.18
N ALA A 211 3.71 -9.88 -11.37
CA ALA A 211 4.07 -10.56 -12.61
C ALA A 211 3.30 -9.98 -13.81
N GLU A 212 2.00 -9.70 -13.67
CA GLU A 212 1.20 -9.04 -14.72
C GLU A 212 1.81 -7.69 -15.14
N ILE A 213 2.20 -6.85 -14.17
CA ILE A 213 2.80 -5.53 -14.45
C ILE A 213 4.21 -5.67 -15.07
N ILE A 214 5.00 -6.61 -14.56
CA ILE A 214 6.36 -6.87 -15.07
C ILE A 214 6.29 -7.33 -16.53
N ASP A 215 5.39 -8.26 -16.85
CA ASP A 215 5.16 -8.73 -18.22
C ASP A 215 4.77 -7.59 -19.17
N GLU A 216 3.95 -6.63 -18.72
CA GLU A 216 3.58 -5.46 -19.50
C GLU A 216 4.78 -4.52 -19.73
N ILE A 217 5.61 -4.30 -18.71
CA ILE A 217 6.82 -3.49 -18.82
C ILE A 217 7.80 -4.11 -19.82
N GLU A 218 8.02 -5.43 -19.74
CA GLU A 218 8.93 -6.14 -20.63
C GLU A 218 8.44 -6.13 -22.08
N LYS A 219 7.14 -6.33 -22.33
CA LYS A 219 6.54 -6.23 -23.68
C LYS A 219 6.72 -4.84 -24.27
N ASN A 220 6.38 -3.79 -23.50
CA ASN A 220 6.51 -2.41 -23.95
C ASN A 220 7.98 -2.03 -24.24
N SER A 221 8.93 -2.58 -23.50
CA SER A 221 10.37 -2.37 -23.73
C SER A 221 10.83 -3.00 -25.03
N THR A 222 10.39 -4.21 -25.33
CA THR A 222 10.72 -4.93 -26.57
C THR A 222 10.14 -4.24 -27.81
N GLU A 223 8.88 -3.80 -27.75
CA GLU A 223 8.23 -3.07 -28.85
C GLU A 223 8.91 -1.73 -29.16
N ASN A 224 9.42 -1.04 -28.14
CA ASN A 224 10.14 0.23 -28.29
C ASN A 224 11.55 0.02 -28.90
N GLU A 225 12.19 -1.12 -28.66
CA GLU A 225 13.47 -1.46 -29.28
C GLU A 225 13.30 -1.83 -30.75
N GLU A 226 12.24 -2.53 -31.12
CA GLU A 226 11.92 -2.89 -32.52
C GLU A 226 11.49 -1.67 -33.36
N GLN A 227 10.94 -0.62 -32.73
CA GLN A 227 10.49 0.61 -33.40
C GLN A 227 11.56 1.69 -33.56
N LYS A 228 12.81 1.48 -33.12
CA LYS A 228 13.92 2.38 -33.45
C LYS A 228 14.26 2.21 -34.91
N PRO A 229 13.85 3.14 -35.83
CA PRO A 229 14.13 2.96 -37.23
C PRO A 229 15.61 3.21 -37.50
N GLU A 230 16.13 2.50 -38.53
CA GLU A 230 17.37 2.67 -39.25
C GLU A 230 17.65 4.12 -39.73
N GLN A 231 17.65 5.10 -38.84
CA GLN A 231 17.90 6.50 -39.18
C GLN A 231 19.38 6.90 -39.08
N GLU A 232 20.26 6.03 -38.58
CA GLU A 232 21.69 6.37 -38.45
C GLU A 232 22.57 6.01 -39.67
N GLU A 233 22.06 5.34 -40.70
CA GLU A 233 22.88 4.99 -41.91
C GLU A 233 22.85 6.02 -43.03
N ARG A 234 22.13 7.14 -42.93
CA ARG A 234 22.04 8.15 -44.05
C ARG A 234 22.85 9.44 -43.88
N GLU A 235 23.52 9.66 -42.78
CA GLU A 235 24.34 10.88 -42.61
C GLU A 235 25.86 10.68 -42.76
N GLY A 236 26.31 9.48 -43.14
CA GLY A 236 27.74 9.16 -43.37
C GLY A 236 28.23 9.26 -44.83
N GLN A 237 27.40 9.74 -45.78
CA GLN A 237 27.80 9.91 -47.18
C GLN A 237 27.38 11.29 -47.69
N LYS A 238 28.12 12.34 -47.30
CA LYS A 238 28.30 13.55 -48.08
C LYS A 238 29.60 14.23 -47.67
#